data_66c69a8640be1b50760ae0e80f93d865
#
_entry.id   66c69a8640be1b50760ae0e80f93d865
#
_cell.length_a   1.000
_cell.length_b   1.000
_cell.length_c   1.000
_cell.angle_alpha   90.00
_cell.angle_beta   90.00
_cell.angle_gamma   90.00
#
_symmetry.space_group_name_H-M   'P 1'
#
loop_
_entity.id
_entity.type
_entity.pdbx_description
1 polymer ?
#
loop_
_entity_poly.entity_id
_entity_poly.type
_entity_poly.pdbx_seq_one_letter_code
_entity_poly.pdbx_strand_id
1 'polypeptide(L)'
;GETSSVFSIKPTGDFGLNGYGIDNNYNTIRDEAINSILERDYADIYKKTYTNTMKKSLEGNLEMEEALNDVAPFSTQFSDHDLSTQLKMIAKVIGARDTLGFERQTFFVNFTGWDHHDEILESQQEKLPMLDAALAEFMSALEELGVSDDVTTFTISDFGRTLTSNGDGSDHAWGGNAMVMGGSVNGGAIYGDAPSLELDSELMLPRGVLIPTTSSSEYFAELAKWFGVSQSDIHEIFPDLSNFYTGTGYPVGFMNQNP
;
A
#
# COMPACT_ATOMS: atom_id res chain seq x y z
N GLY A 1 -9.44 10.87 -19.97
CA GLY A 1 -8.98 10.46 -18.66
C GLY A 1 -7.72 9.64 -18.78
N GLU A 2 -6.75 9.91 -17.95
CA GLU A 2 -5.53 9.12 -17.88
C GLU A 2 -5.89 7.66 -17.53
N THR A 3 -5.31 6.72 -18.25
CA THR A 3 -5.48 5.30 -17.95
C THR A 3 -4.50 4.93 -16.85
N SER A 4 -5.00 4.60 -15.67
CA SER A 4 -4.15 4.06 -14.61
C SER A 4 -3.66 2.66 -14.99
N SER A 5 -2.37 2.40 -14.82
CA SER A 5 -1.77 1.08 -15.01
C SER A 5 -1.55 0.41 -13.65
N VAL A 6 -1.89 -0.87 -13.55
CA VAL A 6 -1.70 -1.67 -12.33
C VAL A 6 -0.64 -2.72 -12.62
N PHE A 7 0.39 -2.76 -11.78
CA PHE A 7 1.45 -3.76 -11.83
C PHE A 7 1.43 -4.62 -10.56
N SER A 8 1.72 -5.91 -10.73
CA SER A 8 2.00 -6.83 -9.63
C SER A 8 3.48 -7.20 -9.69
N ILE A 9 4.25 -6.71 -8.73
CA ILE A 9 5.71 -6.87 -8.71
C ILE A 9 6.07 -7.77 -7.54
N LYS A 10 6.85 -8.82 -7.79
CA LYS A 10 7.39 -9.66 -6.73
C LYS A 10 8.55 -8.96 -6.02
N PRO A 11 8.81 -9.25 -4.74
CA PRO A 11 9.96 -8.69 -4.03
C PRO A 11 11.32 -9.01 -4.68
N THR A 12 11.41 -10.10 -5.44
CA THR A 12 12.58 -10.49 -6.24
C THR A 12 12.81 -9.63 -7.48
N GLY A 13 11.82 -8.78 -7.85
CA GLY A 13 11.84 -8.01 -9.09
C GLY A 13 11.38 -8.78 -10.32
N ASP A 14 10.99 -10.06 -10.16
CA ASP A 14 10.45 -10.84 -11.26
C ASP A 14 8.99 -10.43 -11.54
N PHE A 15 8.71 -10.01 -12.74
CA PHE A 15 7.36 -9.72 -13.23
C PHE A 15 7.24 -10.14 -14.69
N GLY A 16 5.99 -10.32 -15.14
CA GLY A 16 5.74 -10.76 -16.50
C GLY A 16 5.78 -12.28 -16.70
N LEU A 17 5.96 -12.67 -17.95
CA LEU A 17 6.04 -14.07 -18.37
C LEU A 17 7.42 -14.62 -18.02
N ASN A 18 7.46 -15.65 -17.19
CA ASN A 18 8.71 -16.27 -16.76
C ASN A 18 9.60 -16.65 -17.96
N GLY A 19 10.80 -16.05 -18.01
CA GLY A 19 11.78 -16.26 -19.07
C GLY A 19 11.49 -15.54 -20.39
N TYR A 20 10.49 -14.68 -20.49
CA TYR A 20 10.24 -13.85 -21.67
C TYR A 20 11.35 -12.80 -21.80
N GLY A 21 11.91 -12.65 -23.02
CA GLY A 21 13.04 -11.75 -23.28
C GLY A 21 14.42 -12.32 -22.89
N ILE A 22 14.50 -13.49 -22.26
CA ILE A 22 15.78 -14.13 -21.94
C ILE A 22 16.32 -14.86 -23.18
N ASP A 23 17.51 -14.44 -23.62
CA ASP A 23 18.18 -15.02 -24.79
C ASP A 23 18.71 -16.43 -24.53
N ASN A 24 17.91 -17.42 -24.88
CA ASN A 24 18.31 -18.82 -25.02
C ASN A 24 17.39 -19.50 -26.04
N ASN A 25 17.86 -20.57 -26.66
CA ASN A 25 17.19 -21.26 -27.77
C ASN A 25 15.71 -21.61 -27.48
N TYR A 26 15.39 -22.03 -26.26
CA TYR A 26 14.03 -22.41 -25.90
C TYR A 26 13.12 -21.16 -25.76
N ASN A 27 13.59 -20.16 -25.01
CA ASN A 27 12.84 -18.94 -24.78
C ASN A 27 12.66 -18.15 -26.07
N THR A 28 13.68 -18.05 -26.93
CA THR A 28 13.61 -17.36 -28.23
C THR A 28 12.50 -17.95 -29.11
N ILE A 29 12.44 -19.29 -29.26
CA ILE A 29 11.37 -19.95 -30.05
C ILE A 29 10.00 -19.70 -29.44
N ARG A 30 9.89 -19.78 -28.10
CA ARG A 30 8.64 -19.54 -27.39
C ARG A 30 8.17 -18.08 -27.56
N ASP A 31 9.07 -17.11 -27.42
CA ASP A 31 8.78 -15.69 -27.50
C ASP A 31 8.40 -15.30 -28.93
N GLU A 32 9.06 -15.87 -29.96
CA GLU A 32 8.64 -15.73 -31.36
C GLU A 32 7.22 -16.27 -31.59
N ALA A 33 6.90 -17.43 -31.02
CA ALA A 33 5.55 -17.99 -31.12
C ALA A 33 4.49 -17.12 -30.42
N ILE A 34 4.79 -16.61 -29.23
CA ILE A 34 3.93 -15.69 -28.47
C ILE A 34 3.71 -14.41 -29.30
N ASN A 35 4.76 -13.77 -29.76
CA ASN A 35 4.69 -12.54 -30.55
C ASN A 35 3.90 -12.74 -31.84
N SER A 36 4.11 -13.87 -32.53
CA SER A 36 3.33 -14.24 -33.73
C SER A 36 1.81 -14.33 -33.46
N ILE A 37 1.41 -14.75 -32.26
CA ILE A 37 0.00 -14.79 -31.84
C ILE A 37 -0.50 -13.38 -31.50
N LEU A 38 0.29 -12.60 -30.78
CA LEU A 38 -0.09 -11.25 -30.32
C LEU A 38 -0.16 -10.23 -31.45
N GLU A 39 0.59 -10.42 -32.52
CA GLU A 39 0.63 -9.53 -33.71
C GLU A 39 -0.48 -9.79 -34.72
N ARG A 40 -1.25 -10.89 -34.59
CA ARG A 40 -2.35 -11.19 -35.49
C ARG A 40 -3.47 -10.18 -35.36
N ASP A 41 -4.02 -9.75 -36.49
CA ASP A 41 -5.27 -8.99 -36.49
C ASP A 41 -6.47 -9.95 -36.35
N TYR A 42 -7.14 -9.83 -35.23
CA TYR A 42 -8.31 -10.64 -34.89
C TYR A 42 -9.59 -9.84 -35.16
N ALA A 43 -10.49 -10.41 -35.96
CA ALA A 43 -11.83 -9.84 -36.18
C ALA A 43 -12.72 -9.96 -34.93
N ASP A 44 -12.45 -10.94 -34.09
CA ASP A 44 -13.15 -11.15 -32.82
C ASP A 44 -12.67 -10.12 -31.77
N ILE A 45 -13.62 -9.34 -31.24
CA ILE A 45 -13.31 -8.22 -30.30
C ILE A 45 -12.67 -8.69 -29.01
N TYR A 46 -13.05 -9.86 -28.48
CA TYR A 46 -12.48 -10.38 -27.24
C TYR A 46 -11.03 -10.83 -27.44
N LYS A 47 -10.76 -11.52 -28.55
CA LYS A 47 -9.40 -11.92 -28.92
C LYS A 47 -8.51 -10.70 -29.13
N LYS A 48 -9.00 -9.70 -29.87
CA LYS A 48 -8.28 -8.45 -30.11
C LYS A 48 -7.99 -7.69 -28.83
N THR A 49 -8.97 -7.58 -27.92
CA THR A 49 -8.78 -6.93 -26.61
C THR A 49 -7.76 -7.70 -25.77
N TYR A 50 -7.88 -9.02 -25.69
CA TYR A 50 -6.96 -9.87 -24.93
C TYR A 50 -5.52 -9.74 -25.44
N THR A 51 -5.30 -9.89 -26.76
CA THR A 51 -3.95 -9.79 -27.34
C THR A 51 -3.35 -8.40 -27.16
N ASN A 52 -4.13 -7.33 -27.31
CA ASN A 52 -3.67 -5.96 -27.08
C ASN A 52 -3.30 -5.72 -25.61
N THR A 53 -4.12 -6.22 -24.68
CA THR A 53 -3.83 -6.11 -23.24
C THR A 53 -2.56 -6.89 -22.87
N MET A 54 -2.43 -8.11 -23.39
CA MET A 54 -1.25 -8.94 -23.15
C MET A 54 0.03 -8.31 -23.71
N LYS A 55 -0.03 -7.76 -24.92
CA LYS A 55 1.09 -7.04 -25.55
C LYS A 55 1.53 -5.85 -24.71
N LYS A 56 0.60 -4.99 -24.32
CA LYS A 56 0.88 -3.85 -23.44
C LYS A 56 1.48 -4.27 -22.10
N SER A 57 1.00 -5.37 -21.54
CA SER A 57 1.54 -5.92 -20.28
C SER A 57 2.98 -6.40 -20.44
N LEU A 58 3.32 -7.08 -21.54
CA LEU A 58 4.69 -7.54 -21.81
C LEU A 58 5.63 -6.35 -22.05
N GLU A 59 5.21 -5.37 -22.87
CA GLU A 59 5.98 -4.15 -23.11
C GLU A 59 6.22 -3.37 -21.81
N GLY A 60 5.18 -3.11 -21.02
CA GLY A 60 5.31 -2.41 -19.75
C GLY A 60 6.16 -3.15 -18.71
N ASN A 61 6.17 -4.49 -18.73
CA ASN A 61 7.05 -5.26 -17.86
C ASN A 61 8.53 -5.09 -18.23
N LEU A 62 8.86 -5.09 -19.53
CA LEU A 62 10.22 -4.85 -20.00
C LEU A 62 10.70 -3.44 -19.65
N GLU A 63 9.87 -2.43 -19.87
CA GLU A 63 10.17 -1.04 -19.49
C GLU A 63 10.40 -0.90 -17.98
N MET A 64 9.57 -1.56 -17.17
CA MET A 64 9.71 -1.57 -15.72
C MET A 64 11.03 -2.25 -15.30
N GLU A 65 11.35 -3.40 -15.88
CA GLU A 65 12.58 -4.15 -15.59
C GLU A 65 13.83 -3.30 -15.91
N GLU A 66 13.86 -2.65 -17.07
CA GLU A 66 14.94 -1.76 -17.48
C GLU A 66 15.08 -0.59 -16.50
N ALA A 67 13.98 0.10 -16.18
CA ALA A 67 13.98 1.22 -15.26
C ALA A 67 14.44 0.82 -13.84
N LEU A 68 14.02 -0.36 -13.35
CA LEU A 68 14.46 -0.86 -12.05
C LEU A 68 15.94 -1.24 -12.03
N ASN A 69 16.51 -1.70 -13.14
CA ASN A 69 17.93 -2.04 -13.22
C ASN A 69 18.83 -0.79 -13.19
N ASP A 70 18.31 0.36 -13.61
CA ASP A 70 19.03 1.64 -13.58
C ASP A 70 19.04 2.31 -12.19
N VAL A 71 18.20 1.87 -11.26
CA VAL A 71 18.19 2.39 -9.88
C VAL A 71 19.44 1.94 -9.14
N ALA A 72 20.20 2.91 -8.62
CA ALA A 72 21.39 2.64 -7.81
C ALA A 72 21.04 1.78 -6.57
N PRO A 73 21.90 0.86 -6.17
CA PRO A 73 21.72 0.11 -4.93
C PRO A 73 21.63 1.04 -3.72
N PHE A 74 20.71 0.77 -2.81
CA PHE A 74 20.60 1.51 -1.55
C PHE A 74 21.80 1.22 -0.64
N SER A 75 22.26 2.23 0.10
CA SER A 75 23.18 2.06 1.22
C SER A 75 22.45 1.52 2.45
N THR A 76 21.18 1.81 2.58
CA THR A 76 20.28 1.23 3.60
C THR A 76 20.30 -0.30 3.53
N GLN A 77 20.57 -0.93 4.68
CA GLN A 77 20.49 -2.38 4.80
C GLN A 77 19.06 -2.79 5.16
N PHE A 78 18.47 -3.60 4.29
CA PHE A 78 17.15 -4.17 4.52
C PHE A 78 17.25 -5.54 5.17
N SER A 79 16.40 -5.78 6.16
CA SER A 79 16.29 -7.07 6.83
C SER A 79 15.78 -8.16 5.88
N ASP A 80 16.16 -9.40 6.16
CA ASP A 80 15.78 -10.56 5.34
C ASP A 80 14.45 -11.16 5.84
N HIS A 81 13.40 -10.35 5.86
CA HIS A 81 12.02 -10.80 6.09
C HIS A 81 11.08 -10.19 5.03
N ASP A 82 9.94 -10.81 4.87
CA ASP A 82 9.04 -10.57 3.74
C ASP A 82 8.60 -9.12 3.62
N LEU A 83 8.21 -8.45 4.72
CA LEU A 83 7.79 -7.05 4.68
C LEU A 83 8.93 -6.12 4.25
N SER A 84 10.14 -6.32 4.80
CA SER A 84 11.30 -5.49 4.47
C SER A 84 11.69 -5.64 2.99
N THR A 85 11.66 -6.86 2.45
CA THR A 85 11.94 -7.10 1.03
C THR A 85 10.90 -6.50 0.10
N GLN A 86 9.62 -6.51 0.49
CA GLN A 86 8.54 -5.85 -0.25
C GLN A 86 8.73 -4.31 -0.24
N LEU A 87 8.99 -3.70 0.91
CA LEU A 87 9.22 -2.26 1.03
C LEU A 87 10.50 -1.82 0.29
N LYS A 88 11.56 -2.62 0.29
CA LYS A 88 12.74 -2.39 -0.54
C LYS A 88 12.39 -2.32 -2.03
N MET A 89 11.54 -3.22 -2.51
CA MET A 89 11.10 -3.19 -3.90
C MET A 89 10.27 -1.94 -4.20
N ILE A 90 9.38 -1.53 -3.29
CA ILE A 90 8.63 -0.26 -3.44
C ILE A 90 9.59 0.93 -3.50
N ALA A 91 10.57 1.02 -2.62
CA ALA A 91 11.58 2.09 -2.67
C ALA A 91 12.31 2.10 -4.02
N LYS A 92 12.61 0.93 -4.57
CA LYS A 92 13.24 0.81 -5.89
C LYS A 92 12.33 1.30 -7.02
N VAL A 93 11.02 0.98 -6.99
CA VAL A 93 10.05 1.48 -7.97
C VAL A 93 9.89 3.00 -7.86
N ILE A 94 9.87 3.55 -6.64
CA ILE A 94 9.85 5.00 -6.41
C ILE A 94 11.12 5.65 -6.98
N GLY A 95 12.28 5.01 -6.81
CA GLY A 95 13.55 5.46 -7.39
C GLY A 95 13.53 5.50 -8.91
N ALA A 96 12.76 4.65 -9.57
CA ALA A 96 12.61 4.60 -11.03
C ALA A 96 11.53 5.55 -11.59
N ARG A 97 10.82 6.32 -10.76
CA ARG A 97 9.66 7.14 -11.14
C ARG A 97 9.89 8.07 -12.32
N ASP A 98 11.06 8.71 -12.38
CA ASP A 98 11.40 9.68 -13.43
C ASP A 98 11.57 8.96 -14.78
N THR A 99 12.25 7.81 -14.79
CA THR A 99 12.42 6.97 -15.99
C THR A 99 11.08 6.42 -16.48
N LEU A 100 10.18 6.05 -15.55
CA LEU A 100 8.86 5.51 -15.85
C LEU A 100 7.81 6.59 -16.15
N GLY A 101 8.12 7.87 -15.91
CA GLY A 101 7.19 8.98 -16.09
C GLY A 101 6.00 8.95 -15.11
N PHE A 102 6.19 8.40 -13.91
CA PHE A 102 5.12 8.31 -12.91
C PHE A 102 5.13 9.54 -12.00
N GLU A 103 4.05 10.32 -12.04
CA GLU A 103 3.87 11.48 -11.16
C GLU A 103 3.21 11.09 -9.82
N ARG A 104 2.27 10.15 -9.85
CA ARG A 104 1.56 9.66 -8.66
C ARG A 104 1.47 8.15 -8.68
N GLN A 105 1.82 7.54 -7.56
CA GLN A 105 1.85 6.09 -7.39
C GLN A 105 1.17 5.71 -6.09
N THR A 106 0.45 4.59 -6.10
CA THR A 106 -0.06 3.93 -4.90
C THR A 106 0.47 2.52 -4.85
N PHE A 107 0.87 2.09 -3.66
CA PHE A 107 1.41 0.76 -3.40
C PHE A 107 0.57 0.06 -2.35
N PHE A 108 0.45 -1.24 -2.48
CA PHE A 108 -0.19 -2.09 -1.49
C PHE A 108 0.75 -3.22 -1.11
N VAL A 109 0.95 -3.39 0.20
CA VAL A 109 1.77 -4.44 0.80
C VAL A 109 0.92 -5.18 1.82
N ASN A 110 0.97 -6.50 1.78
CA ASN A 110 0.24 -7.33 2.72
C ASN A 110 1.20 -7.96 3.75
N PHE A 111 1.02 -7.59 5.02
CA PHE A 111 1.72 -8.19 6.15
C PHE A 111 0.74 -9.00 6.97
N THR A 112 0.61 -10.28 6.64
CA THR A 112 -0.39 -11.19 7.20
C THR A 112 -0.05 -11.72 8.59
N GLY A 113 -1.00 -12.45 9.18
CA GLY A 113 -0.80 -13.17 10.45
C GLY A 113 -1.04 -12.31 11.69
N TRP A 114 -2.00 -11.38 11.63
CA TRP A 114 -2.44 -10.54 12.77
C TRP A 114 -3.77 -11.01 13.37
N ASP A 115 -4.30 -12.12 12.91
CA ASP A 115 -5.55 -12.70 13.40
C ASP A 115 -5.32 -13.61 14.62
N HIS A 116 -4.91 -12.95 15.72
CA HIS A 116 -4.49 -13.62 16.95
C HIS A 116 -5.69 -13.98 17.84
N HIS A 117 -6.31 -15.13 17.58
CA HIS A 117 -7.30 -15.71 18.46
C HIS A 117 -6.67 -16.49 19.62
N ASP A 118 -5.41 -16.82 19.51
CA ASP A 118 -4.52 -17.47 20.48
C ASP A 118 -3.09 -16.87 20.35
N GLU A 119 -2.23 -17.15 21.32
CA GLU A 119 -0.80 -16.77 21.33
C GLU A 119 -0.56 -15.28 20.94
N ILE A 120 -1.46 -14.35 21.35
CA ILE A 120 -1.40 -12.96 20.91
C ILE A 120 -0.13 -12.26 21.37
N LEU A 121 0.35 -12.52 22.60
CA LEU A 121 1.52 -11.86 23.16
C LEU A 121 2.79 -12.28 22.44
N GLU A 122 2.97 -13.58 22.23
CA GLU A 122 4.11 -14.17 21.55
C GLU A 122 4.16 -13.71 20.10
N SER A 123 3.03 -13.80 19.41
CA SER A 123 2.91 -13.39 18.01
C SER A 123 3.20 -11.90 17.80
N GLN A 124 2.73 -11.03 18.70
CA GLN A 124 3.02 -9.59 18.60
C GLN A 124 4.47 -9.28 19.00
N GLN A 125 5.04 -9.99 19.98
CA GLN A 125 6.45 -9.86 20.34
C GLN A 125 7.37 -10.19 19.17
N GLU A 126 6.99 -11.09 18.29
CA GLU A 126 7.73 -11.42 17.06
C GLU A 126 7.49 -10.40 15.95
N LYS A 127 6.22 -10.05 15.67
CA LYS A 127 5.84 -9.25 14.50
C LYS A 127 6.09 -7.75 14.64
N LEU A 128 5.90 -7.17 15.83
CA LEU A 128 6.08 -5.74 16.00
C LEU A 128 7.53 -5.28 15.73
N PRO A 129 8.59 -5.99 16.16
CA PRO A 129 9.95 -5.64 15.78
C PRO A 129 10.22 -5.75 14.26
N MET A 130 9.60 -6.71 13.56
CA MET A 130 9.73 -6.83 12.11
C MET A 130 9.07 -5.63 11.41
N LEU A 131 7.89 -5.20 11.88
CA LEU A 131 7.20 -4.03 11.36
C LEU A 131 8.03 -2.76 11.59
N ASP A 132 8.52 -2.56 12.82
CA ASP A 132 9.34 -1.40 13.19
C ASP A 132 10.61 -1.31 12.34
N ALA A 133 11.36 -2.40 12.23
CA ALA A 133 12.57 -2.46 11.40
C ALA A 133 12.26 -2.14 9.93
N ALA A 134 11.25 -2.78 9.34
CA ALA A 134 10.90 -2.58 7.94
C ALA A 134 10.48 -1.14 7.63
N LEU A 135 9.72 -0.50 8.53
CA LEU A 135 9.31 0.89 8.36
C LEU A 135 10.51 1.86 8.51
N ALA A 136 11.41 1.62 9.46
CA ALA A 136 12.62 2.43 9.63
C ALA A 136 13.57 2.30 8.43
N GLU A 137 13.77 1.09 7.92
CA GLU A 137 14.57 0.82 6.72
C GLU A 137 13.96 1.51 5.50
N PHE A 138 12.64 1.44 5.34
CA PHE A 138 11.94 2.09 4.23
C PHE A 138 12.10 3.62 4.29
N MET A 139 11.90 4.24 5.47
CA MET A 139 12.13 5.69 5.63
C MET A 139 13.56 6.08 5.28
N SER A 140 14.56 5.32 5.73
CA SER A 140 15.96 5.58 5.40
C SER A 140 16.22 5.53 3.89
N ALA A 141 15.60 4.58 3.18
CA ALA A 141 15.70 4.50 1.73
C ALA A 141 15.00 5.67 1.01
N LEU A 142 13.86 6.15 1.54
CA LEU A 142 13.18 7.34 1.00
C LEU A 142 14.01 8.62 1.23
N GLU A 143 14.72 8.72 2.36
CA GLU A 143 15.68 9.80 2.61
C GLU A 143 16.85 9.74 1.63
N GLU A 144 17.42 8.56 1.34
CA GLU A 144 18.45 8.39 0.32
C GLU A 144 17.98 8.86 -1.07
N LEU A 145 16.71 8.61 -1.41
CA LEU A 145 16.07 9.04 -2.64
C LEU A 145 15.71 10.54 -2.66
N GLY A 146 15.74 11.21 -1.49
CA GLY A 146 15.33 12.60 -1.32
C GLY A 146 13.82 12.84 -1.51
N VAL A 147 12.98 11.85 -1.19
CA VAL A 147 11.52 11.88 -1.41
C VAL A 147 10.72 11.59 -0.15
N SER A 148 11.29 11.68 1.03
CA SER A 148 10.61 11.40 2.30
C SER A 148 9.37 12.26 2.51
N ASP A 149 9.35 13.50 2.01
CA ASP A 149 8.21 14.41 2.08
C ASP A 149 7.11 14.10 1.06
N ASP A 150 7.45 13.36 0.01
CA ASP A 150 6.54 13.01 -1.09
C ASP A 150 5.89 11.63 -0.91
N VAL A 151 6.27 10.90 0.13
CA VAL A 151 5.76 9.55 0.40
C VAL A 151 5.10 9.47 1.77
N THR A 152 3.85 9.02 1.78
CA THR A 152 3.10 8.72 3.00
C THR A 152 2.80 7.23 3.08
N THR A 153 3.27 6.61 4.15
CA THR A 153 3.01 5.20 4.48
C THR A 153 1.93 5.14 5.56
N PHE A 154 0.93 4.31 5.36
CA PHE A 154 -0.15 4.15 6.32
C PHE A 154 -0.61 2.70 6.44
N THR A 155 -1.12 2.34 7.61
CA THR A 155 -1.65 1.00 7.85
C THR A 155 -3.17 0.97 7.72
N ILE A 156 -3.68 -0.16 7.24
CA ILE A 156 -5.10 -0.50 7.22
C ILE A 156 -5.28 -1.92 7.75
N SER A 157 -6.45 -2.22 8.29
CA SER A 157 -6.81 -3.56 8.74
C SER A 157 -8.28 -3.83 8.48
N ASP A 158 -8.64 -5.10 8.27
CA ASP A 158 -10.02 -5.54 8.05
C ASP A 158 -10.86 -5.49 9.34
N PHE A 159 -10.21 -5.58 10.51
CA PHE A 159 -10.86 -5.61 11.81
C PHE A 159 -9.97 -5.01 12.91
N GLY A 160 -10.61 -4.54 13.98
CA GLY A 160 -9.98 -4.28 15.27
C GLY A 160 -10.04 -5.51 16.17
N ARG A 161 -9.57 -5.37 17.43
CA ARG A 161 -9.61 -6.43 18.45
C ARG A 161 -10.46 -6.02 19.62
N THR A 162 -11.16 -7.02 20.22
CA THR A 162 -11.89 -6.82 21.48
C THR A 162 -10.92 -6.51 22.61
N LEU A 163 -11.32 -5.63 23.55
CA LEU A 163 -10.57 -5.39 24.78
C LEU A 163 -10.65 -6.56 25.76
N THR A 164 -11.70 -7.37 25.67
CA THR A 164 -11.86 -8.57 26.48
C THR A 164 -11.14 -9.73 25.80
N SER A 165 -10.21 -10.33 26.53
CA SER A 165 -9.53 -11.55 26.08
C SER A 165 -10.52 -12.71 26.00
N ASN A 166 -10.28 -13.59 25.02
CA ASN A 166 -10.97 -14.90 24.90
C ASN A 166 -10.24 -16.03 25.65
N GLY A 167 -9.15 -15.69 26.36
CA GLY A 167 -8.33 -16.60 27.13
C GLY A 167 -6.83 -16.51 26.79
N ASP A 168 -6.46 -16.56 25.51
CA ASP A 168 -5.10 -16.54 25.03
C ASP A 168 -4.89 -15.51 23.91
N GLY A 169 -5.96 -15.00 23.36
CA GLY A 169 -6.02 -13.96 22.33
C GLY A 169 -7.19 -13.03 22.53
N SER A 170 -7.73 -12.53 21.42
CA SER A 170 -8.93 -11.68 21.40
C SER A 170 -9.75 -11.94 20.15
N ASP A 171 -11.01 -11.52 20.16
CA ASP A 171 -11.90 -11.68 19.02
C ASP A 171 -11.89 -10.42 18.12
N HIS A 172 -12.53 -10.50 16.96
CA HIS A 172 -12.69 -9.38 16.06
C HIS A 172 -13.58 -8.28 16.66
N ALA A 173 -13.22 -7.03 16.40
CA ALA A 173 -13.96 -5.83 16.78
C ALA A 173 -13.89 -4.78 15.67
N TRP A 174 -14.54 -3.63 15.88
CA TRP A 174 -14.61 -2.57 14.87
C TRP A 174 -13.55 -1.49 15.08
N GLY A 175 -13.33 -1.08 16.32
CA GLY A 175 -12.37 -0.03 16.66
C GLY A 175 -10.95 -0.55 16.67
N GLY A 176 -10.04 0.19 16.09
CA GLY A 176 -8.61 -0.11 16.07
C GLY A 176 -7.79 1.16 15.92
N ASN A 177 -6.49 1.00 15.86
CA ASN A 177 -5.55 2.08 15.63
C ASN A 177 -4.91 1.90 14.25
N ALA A 178 -4.65 3.02 13.57
CA ALA A 178 -3.85 3.06 12.36
C ALA A 178 -2.58 3.89 12.61
N MET A 179 -1.52 3.56 11.89
CA MET A 179 -0.27 4.33 11.89
C MET A 179 -0.13 5.06 10.56
N VAL A 180 0.37 6.31 10.63
CA VAL A 180 0.72 7.10 9.44
C VAL A 180 2.14 7.61 9.61
N MET A 181 2.96 7.48 8.59
CA MET A 181 4.36 7.85 8.60
C MET A 181 4.74 8.51 7.27
N GLY A 182 5.58 9.53 7.30
CA GLY A 182 6.10 10.25 6.13
C GLY A 182 6.57 11.64 6.51
N GLY A 183 7.38 12.27 5.67
CA GLY A 183 7.90 13.62 5.96
C GLY A 183 6.81 14.70 5.98
N SER A 184 5.74 14.52 5.21
CA SER A 184 4.56 15.41 5.22
C SER A 184 3.56 15.12 6.35
N VAL A 185 3.85 14.18 7.26
CA VAL A 185 3.00 13.86 8.41
C VAL A 185 3.39 14.69 9.62
N ASN A 186 2.40 15.23 10.30
CA ASN A 186 2.53 15.88 11.61
C ASN A 186 2.79 14.81 12.69
N GLY A 187 3.94 14.19 12.66
CA GLY A 187 4.29 13.02 13.47
C GLY A 187 4.43 13.30 14.97
N GLY A 188 4.63 12.23 15.75
CA GLY A 188 4.83 12.31 17.20
C GLY A 188 3.58 12.61 18.01
N ALA A 189 2.39 12.48 17.44
CA ALA A 189 1.11 12.76 18.07
C ALA A 189 0.09 11.61 17.84
N ILE A 190 -0.93 11.58 18.66
CA ILE A 190 -2.12 10.73 18.51
C ILE A 190 -3.25 11.62 18.03
N TYR A 191 -3.92 11.20 16.98
CA TYR A 191 -5.03 11.90 16.35
C TYR A 191 -6.36 11.18 16.56
N GLY A 192 -7.45 11.93 16.53
CA GLY A 192 -8.79 11.46 16.91
C GLY A 192 -8.97 11.44 18.45
N ASP A 193 -10.17 11.07 18.85
CA ASP A 193 -10.54 11.01 20.26
C ASP A 193 -10.36 9.58 20.77
N ALA A 194 -9.41 9.35 21.67
CA ALA A 194 -9.23 8.05 22.29
C ALA A 194 -10.48 7.69 23.13
N PRO A 195 -11.19 6.59 22.84
CA PRO A 195 -12.34 6.19 23.61
C PRO A 195 -11.91 5.76 25.02
N SER A 196 -12.84 5.89 26.00
CA SER A 196 -12.62 5.31 27.31
C SER A 196 -12.49 3.79 27.21
N LEU A 197 -11.47 3.23 27.85
CA LEU A 197 -11.25 1.78 27.93
C LEU A 197 -11.95 1.13 29.12
N GLU A 198 -12.76 1.89 29.87
CA GLU A 198 -13.60 1.36 30.94
C GLU A 198 -14.66 0.42 30.36
N LEU A 199 -14.86 -0.74 31.01
CA LEU A 199 -15.76 -1.79 30.51
C LEU A 199 -17.23 -1.37 30.40
N ASP A 200 -17.63 -0.31 31.09
CA ASP A 200 -18.99 0.23 31.09
C ASP A 200 -19.12 1.55 30.31
N SER A 201 -18.13 1.87 29.44
CA SER A 201 -18.19 3.11 28.66
C SER A 201 -19.32 3.06 27.60
N GLU A 202 -19.88 4.23 27.28
CA GLU A 202 -20.96 4.36 26.28
C GLU A 202 -20.52 3.92 24.86
N LEU A 203 -19.19 3.91 24.61
CA LEU A 203 -18.60 3.47 23.34
C LEU A 203 -18.18 2.01 23.34
N MET A 204 -18.59 1.25 24.35
CA MET A 204 -18.23 -0.16 24.45
C MET A 204 -19.48 -1.06 24.37
N LEU A 205 -19.49 -1.94 23.38
CA LEU A 205 -20.46 -3.01 23.26
C LEU A 205 -20.00 -4.26 24.07
N PRO A 206 -20.89 -5.23 24.30
CA PRO A 206 -20.53 -6.46 24.99
C PRO A 206 -19.27 -7.12 24.43
N ARG A 207 -18.47 -7.74 25.30
CA ARG A 207 -17.20 -8.40 24.97
C ARG A 207 -16.05 -7.44 24.63
N GLY A 208 -16.17 -6.16 24.97
CA GLY A 208 -15.10 -5.18 24.73
C GLY A 208 -14.95 -4.75 23.27
N VAL A 209 -16.04 -4.79 22.51
CA VAL A 209 -16.05 -4.24 21.14
C VAL A 209 -16.18 -2.72 21.24
N LEU A 210 -15.13 -2.00 20.85
CA LEU A 210 -15.13 -0.54 20.83
C LEU A 210 -15.80 0.00 19.56
N ILE A 211 -16.63 1.04 19.76
CA ILE A 211 -17.13 1.88 18.68
C ILE A 211 -16.03 2.91 18.37
N PRO A 212 -15.53 2.99 17.13
CA PRO A 212 -14.51 3.96 16.76
C PRO A 212 -15.05 5.40 16.83
N THR A 213 -14.21 6.34 17.22
CA THR A 213 -14.48 7.77 17.34
C THR A 213 -14.12 8.56 16.08
N THR A 214 -13.31 7.99 15.23
CA THR A 214 -12.92 8.52 13.91
C THR A 214 -13.36 7.54 12.85
N SER A 215 -14.02 8.01 11.81
CA SER A 215 -14.47 7.16 10.71
C SER A 215 -13.31 6.84 9.76
N SER A 216 -13.39 5.68 9.08
CA SER A 216 -12.48 5.36 7.99
C SER A 216 -12.56 6.38 6.84
N SER A 217 -13.74 6.97 6.61
CA SER A 217 -13.92 8.00 5.60
C SER A 217 -13.16 9.28 5.92
N GLU A 218 -13.07 9.71 7.18
CA GLU A 218 -12.23 10.85 7.59
C GLU A 218 -10.74 10.53 7.37
N TYR A 219 -10.30 9.34 7.79
CA TYR A 219 -8.93 8.89 7.63
C TYR A 219 -8.48 8.84 6.17
N PHE A 220 -9.26 8.18 5.30
CA PHE A 220 -8.91 8.07 3.89
C PHE A 220 -9.15 9.37 3.10
N ALA A 221 -10.11 10.20 3.49
CA ALA A 221 -10.33 11.50 2.86
C ALA A 221 -9.13 12.43 3.07
N GLU A 222 -8.50 12.40 4.25
CA GLU A 222 -7.29 13.16 4.50
C GLU A 222 -6.13 12.73 3.62
N LEU A 223 -5.88 11.42 3.52
CA LEU A 223 -4.86 10.84 2.63
C LEU A 223 -5.15 11.16 1.16
N ALA A 224 -6.42 11.04 0.73
CA ALA A 224 -6.82 11.35 -0.64
C ALA A 224 -6.62 12.84 -0.98
N LYS A 225 -6.93 13.75 -0.06
CA LYS A 225 -6.68 15.19 -0.24
C LYS A 225 -5.19 15.50 -0.34
N TRP A 226 -4.36 14.90 0.50
CA TRP A 226 -2.91 15.03 0.40
C TRP A 226 -2.40 14.50 -0.94
N PHE A 227 -2.94 13.40 -1.42
CA PHE A 227 -2.60 12.79 -2.71
C PHE A 227 -3.06 13.64 -3.92
N GLY A 228 -3.87 14.68 -3.69
CA GLY A 228 -4.29 15.66 -4.70
C GLY A 228 -5.74 15.56 -5.16
N VAL A 229 -6.59 14.79 -4.45
CA VAL A 229 -8.03 14.79 -4.72
C VAL A 229 -8.62 16.16 -4.32
N SER A 230 -9.37 16.76 -5.25
CA SER A 230 -9.98 18.07 -5.03
C SER A 230 -11.07 18.03 -3.96
N GLN A 231 -11.35 19.18 -3.34
CA GLN A 231 -12.45 19.31 -2.38
C GLN A 231 -13.82 18.98 -3.00
N SER A 232 -14.00 19.22 -4.29
CA SER A 232 -15.26 18.89 -4.99
C SER A 232 -15.44 17.38 -5.16
N ASP A 233 -14.34 16.65 -5.38
CA ASP A 233 -14.39 15.22 -5.71
C ASP A 233 -14.35 14.34 -4.48
N ILE A 234 -13.90 14.88 -3.32
CA ILE A 234 -13.76 14.11 -2.09
C ILE A 234 -15.09 13.48 -1.63
N HIS A 235 -16.20 14.20 -1.78
CA HIS A 235 -17.54 13.71 -1.41
C HIS A 235 -18.13 12.72 -2.44
N GLU A 236 -17.61 12.72 -3.67
CA GLU A 236 -17.97 11.70 -4.65
C GLU A 236 -17.28 10.36 -4.31
N ILE A 237 -16.02 10.43 -3.85
CA ILE A 237 -15.25 9.26 -3.44
C ILE A 237 -15.70 8.73 -2.07
N PHE A 238 -16.02 9.64 -1.14
CA PHE A 238 -16.44 9.33 0.22
C PHE A 238 -17.82 9.95 0.50
N PRO A 239 -18.91 9.36 -0.01
CA PRO A 239 -20.25 9.95 0.08
C PRO A 239 -20.80 10.05 1.52
N ASP A 240 -20.33 9.23 2.42
CA ASP A 240 -20.69 9.22 3.84
C ASP A 240 -19.84 10.16 4.71
N LEU A 241 -18.79 10.78 4.16
CA LEU A 241 -17.90 11.69 4.89
C LEU A 241 -18.68 12.84 5.54
N SER A 242 -19.73 13.35 4.89
CA SER A 242 -20.56 14.44 5.41
C SER A 242 -21.28 14.12 6.72
N ASN A 243 -21.38 12.84 7.10
CA ASN A 243 -21.94 12.43 8.40
C ASN A 243 -20.97 12.69 9.56
N PHE A 244 -19.67 12.84 9.28
CA PHE A 244 -18.60 12.95 10.27
C PHE A 244 -17.86 14.29 10.16
N TYR A 245 -17.66 14.76 8.94
CA TYR A 245 -16.89 15.96 8.66
C TYR A 245 -17.52 16.85 7.59
N THR A 246 -17.74 18.14 7.93
CA THR A 246 -18.32 19.14 7.03
C THR A 246 -17.37 20.29 6.70
N GLY A 247 -16.14 20.26 7.18
CA GLY A 247 -15.11 21.27 6.92
C GLY A 247 -14.47 21.15 5.53
N THR A 248 -13.59 22.10 5.23
CA THR A 248 -12.83 22.12 3.97
C THR A 248 -11.35 21.77 4.13
N GLY A 249 -10.87 21.66 5.38
CA GLY A 249 -9.49 21.26 5.72
C GLY A 249 -9.27 19.76 5.66
N TYR A 250 -8.23 19.29 6.32
CA TYR A 250 -7.99 17.89 6.58
C TYR A 250 -8.90 17.40 7.71
N PRO A 251 -9.61 16.28 7.53
CA PRO A 251 -10.63 15.85 8.51
C PRO A 251 -10.07 15.48 9.88
N VAL A 252 -8.91 14.85 9.95
CA VAL A 252 -8.27 14.36 11.19
C VAL A 252 -7.12 15.28 11.62
N GLY A 253 -6.38 15.83 10.66
CA GLY A 253 -5.32 16.83 10.88
C GLY A 253 -3.92 16.24 11.06
N PHE A 254 -3.68 14.99 10.66
CA PHE A 254 -2.34 14.38 10.75
C PHE A 254 -1.44 14.75 9.56
N MET A 255 -1.97 15.27 8.46
CA MET A 255 -1.17 15.76 7.35
C MET A 255 -0.82 17.25 7.52
N ASN A 256 0.41 17.63 7.17
CA ASN A 256 0.83 19.02 7.11
C ASN A 256 -0.02 19.79 6.09
N GLN A 257 -0.48 21.00 6.46
CA GLN A 257 -1.36 21.80 5.60
C GLN A 257 -0.62 22.54 4.48
N ASN A 258 0.72 22.51 4.49
CA ASN A 258 1.57 23.05 3.41
C ASN A 258 2.54 21.94 3.00
N PRO A 259 2.32 21.27 1.87
CA PRO A 259 3.33 20.45 1.25
C PRO A 259 4.43 21.33 0.63
#